data_9ab306488231db32be150886029016e7
#
_entry.id   9ab306488231db32be150886029016e7
#
_cell.length_a   1.000
_cell.length_b   1.000
_cell.length_c   1.000
_cell.angle_alpha   90.00
_cell.angle_beta   90.00
_cell.angle_gamma   90.00
#
_symmetry.space_group_name_H-M   'P 1'
#
loop_
_entity.id
_entity.type
_entity.pdbx_description
1 polymer ?
#
loop_
_entity_poly.entity_id
_entity_poly.type
_entity_poly.pdbx_seq_one_letter_code
_entity_poly.pdbx_strand_id
1 'polypeptide(L)'
;MKIKNPFTHWLAGLSLALFAVGAPAQPAAAAPAAKPVTNMQKCYSCHDNIEEFHAKGKHAKVNCASCHTGTDEHLASKDKKAVKPVTIMDHRACATCHKDQYESFVKLNYDSPARLEKATFKGRSPLFDKIMEGYGFTIEHGEPRSHAFMLVDQWVVDRGFGGRFQFKDWTYNTKAEAAANSAWDVITDKEPGSSDQKKFMKETVTAVNPVCMNCKTQDHILNWKFMGDKDPNAKWDRTSKPVEFARGVKHPLNCFMCHDPHSTGPRVVRDALIQAVVDRKLGTYPLDAEKSAKTTMTKVTFDRDGKPFRAIGLLNKPDSNLMCAQCHVEYNCGPGFDCAEKGKEFYIKMDDPRTNLFPWTNVFGYKKVMTEDYKFKDFKHASTGALLPKIQHPEMETYWGSKHEKAGVQCKDCHMGKAKNAQGKTYTNHQQKSPKFMLKETCLKCHTDWTEHDAKYNMEAIQNYTRGKMADAEFWLASLIDMIVKAKDAGVSKDVLEKAYDHQYDANLYWEWWTAENSDGFHNPQNARESLTTSIESSKAGIAMLKKAMGEMKVGAAATPAPAAAPAAEKKY
;
A
#
# COMPACT_ATOMS: atom_id res chain seq x y z
N MET A 1 47.83 -46.30 -8.94
CA MET A 1 47.54 -47.08 -10.13
C MET A 1 47.05 -46.10 -11.20
N LYS A 2 47.90 -45.84 -12.19
CA LYS A 2 47.66 -44.88 -13.28
C LYS A 2 46.82 -45.57 -14.33
N ILE A 3 45.78 -44.94 -14.83
CA ILE A 3 45.25 -45.25 -16.14
C ILE A 3 45.03 -43.93 -16.91
N LYS A 4 45.63 -43.90 -18.10
CA LYS A 4 45.81 -42.80 -19.03
C LYS A 4 44.54 -42.61 -19.89
N ASN A 5 44.28 -41.33 -20.29
CA ASN A 5 43.55 -40.95 -21.52
C ASN A 5 44.14 -41.61 -22.78
N PRO A 6 43.38 -41.75 -23.88
CA PRO A 6 43.23 -40.64 -24.82
C PRO A 6 41.94 -40.65 -25.67
N PHE A 7 41.47 -39.49 -26.14
CA PHE A 7 41.04 -39.29 -27.52
C PHE A 7 40.86 -37.79 -27.82
N THR A 8 41.76 -37.28 -28.55
CA THR A 8 41.69 -36.03 -29.29
C THR A 8 40.86 -36.21 -30.55
N HIS A 9 39.84 -35.35 -30.79
CA HIS A 9 39.35 -35.02 -32.11
C HIS A 9 39.14 -33.52 -32.25
N TRP A 10 39.87 -32.98 -33.18
CA TRP A 10 39.73 -31.67 -33.76
C TRP A 10 38.34 -31.51 -34.42
N LEU A 11 37.66 -30.41 -34.13
CA LEU A 11 36.66 -29.82 -35.04
C LEU A 11 36.82 -28.32 -35.00
N ALA A 12 37.06 -27.79 -36.20
CA ALA A 12 37.30 -26.38 -36.49
C ALA A 12 36.08 -25.54 -36.14
N GLY A 13 36.30 -24.48 -35.37
CA GLY A 13 35.26 -23.50 -35.04
C GLY A 13 34.95 -22.60 -36.23
N LEU A 14 33.66 -22.52 -36.54
CA LEU A 14 33.09 -21.40 -37.28
C LEU A 14 32.51 -20.43 -36.25
N SER A 15 33.23 -19.33 -36.02
CA SER A 15 32.72 -18.21 -35.21
C SER A 15 31.67 -17.46 -36.04
N LEU A 16 30.40 -17.76 -35.82
CA LEU A 16 29.33 -16.87 -36.26
C LEU A 16 29.27 -15.69 -35.28
N ALA A 17 29.81 -14.56 -35.66
CA ALA A 17 29.54 -13.29 -35.06
C ALA A 17 28.07 -12.90 -35.35
N LEU A 18 27.17 -13.18 -34.41
CA LEU A 18 25.84 -12.59 -34.44
C LEU A 18 25.98 -11.10 -34.07
N PHE A 19 25.98 -10.28 -35.09
CA PHE A 19 25.69 -8.86 -34.96
C PHE A 19 24.23 -8.75 -34.47
N ALA A 20 24.04 -8.54 -33.18
CA ALA A 20 22.78 -8.04 -32.66
C ALA A 20 22.60 -6.62 -33.22
N VAL A 21 21.87 -6.49 -34.31
CA VAL A 21 21.37 -5.21 -34.77
C VAL A 21 20.35 -4.78 -33.74
N GLY A 22 20.80 -3.98 -32.79
CA GLY A 22 19.91 -3.27 -31.88
C GLY A 22 18.99 -2.39 -32.69
N ALA A 23 17.70 -2.72 -32.75
CA ALA A 23 16.71 -1.81 -33.27
C ALA A 23 16.85 -0.48 -32.54
N PRO A 24 16.95 0.66 -33.23
CA PRO A 24 17.01 1.96 -32.56
C PRO A 24 15.75 2.11 -31.73
N ALA A 25 15.92 2.37 -30.41
CA ALA A 25 14.83 2.76 -29.56
C ALA A 25 14.17 3.97 -30.23
N GLN A 26 12.92 3.83 -30.64
CA GLN A 26 12.16 4.99 -31.10
C GLN A 26 12.14 6.00 -29.96
N PRO A 27 12.58 7.24 -30.17
CA PRO A 27 12.44 8.26 -29.14
C PRO A 27 10.96 8.36 -28.81
N ALA A 28 10.63 8.28 -27.52
CA ALA A 28 9.29 8.57 -27.04
C ALA A 28 8.81 9.83 -27.73
N ALA A 29 7.68 9.77 -28.43
CA ALA A 29 7.14 10.93 -29.11
C ALA A 29 7.02 12.04 -28.07
N ALA A 30 7.87 13.05 -28.17
CA ALA A 30 7.77 14.24 -27.37
C ALA A 30 6.37 14.79 -27.59
N ALA A 31 5.63 15.02 -26.48
CA ALA A 31 4.38 15.74 -26.58
C ALA A 31 4.65 17.01 -27.39
N PRO A 32 3.84 17.35 -28.42
CA PRO A 32 4.08 18.52 -29.23
C PRO A 32 4.22 19.73 -28.31
N ALA A 33 5.33 20.45 -28.45
CA ALA A 33 5.57 21.63 -27.67
C ALA A 33 4.40 22.60 -27.91
N ALA A 34 3.53 22.75 -26.92
CA ALA A 34 2.42 23.68 -27.01
C ALA A 34 2.99 25.08 -27.22
N LYS A 35 2.47 25.81 -28.21
CA LYS A 35 2.88 27.21 -28.42
C LYS A 35 2.58 27.98 -27.14
N PRO A 36 3.54 28.72 -26.59
CA PRO A 36 3.32 29.42 -25.33
C PRO A 36 2.21 30.48 -25.48
N VAL A 37 1.23 30.44 -24.59
CA VAL A 37 0.29 31.55 -24.45
C VAL A 37 1.10 32.77 -24.01
N THR A 38 1.12 33.82 -24.82
CA THR A 38 2.00 34.98 -24.60
C THR A 38 1.66 35.82 -23.38
N ASN A 39 0.49 35.61 -22.77
CA ASN A 39 0.06 36.36 -21.61
C ASN A 39 -0.78 35.50 -20.64
N MET A 40 -0.18 35.02 -19.55
CA MET A 40 -0.85 34.25 -18.49
C MET A 40 -1.95 35.05 -17.78
N GLN A 41 -1.88 36.37 -17.78
CA GLN A 41 -2.91 37.24 -17.20
C GLN A 41 -4.31 37.01 -17.82
N LYS A 42 -4.34 36.59 -19.09
CA LYS A 42 -5.60 36.19 -19.73
C LYS A 42 -6.23 34.94 -19.10
N CYS A 43 -5.41 34.05 -18.51
CA CYS A 43 -5.90 32.88 -17.79
C CYS A 43 -6.39 33.29 -16.40
N TYR A 44 -5.61 34.10 -15.70
CA TYR A 44 -5.91 34.55 -14.34
C TYR A 44 -7.17 35.41 -14.23
N SER A 45 -7.51 36.18 -15.28
CA SER A 45 -8.74 36.97 -15.28
C SER A 45 -10.03 36.16 -15.06
N CYS A 46 -9.97 34.84 -15.24
CA CYS A 46 -11.07 33.90 -14.97
C CYS A 46 -10.70 32.80 -13.98
N HIS A 47 -9.42 32.56 -13.74
CA HIS A 47 -8.87 31.54 -12.85
C HIS A 47 -8.06 32.19 -11.72
N ASP A 48 -8.68 33.10 -10.99
CA ASP A 48 -8.08 33.87 -9.89
C ASP A 48 -7.58 32.98 -8.76
N ASN A 49 -8.31 31.93 -8.43
CA ASN A 49 -7.89 30.93 -7.45
C ASN A 49 -6.59 30.21 -7.86
N ILE A 50 -6.37 30.00 -9.17
CA ILE A 50 -5.12 29.40 -9.68
C ILE A 50 -4.00 30.43 -9.67
N GLU A 51 -4.27 31.70 -9.91
CA GLU A 51 -3.27 32.77 -9.78
C GLU A 51 -2.61 32.77 -8.41
N GLU A 52 -3.40 32.66 -7.35
CA GLU A 52 -2.90 32.63 -5.99
C GLU A 52 -1.87 31.51 -5.76
N PHE A 53 -2.09 30.34 -6.34
CA PHE A 53 -1.14 29.22 -6.23
C PHE A 53 0.04 29.35 -7.18
N HIS A 54 -0.21 29.63 -8.46
CA HIS A 54 0.80 29.63 -9.51
C HIS A 54 1.80 30.79 -9.37
N ALA A 55 1.32 32.01 -9.14
CA ALA A 55 2.15 33.20 -9.06
C ALA A 55 3.15 33.16 -7.89
N LYS A 56 2.83 32.45 -6.81
CA LYS A 56 3.70 32.24 -5.65
C LYS A 56 4.58 30.98 -5.77
N GLY A 57 4.30 30.10 -6.71
CA GLY A 57 5.00 28.84 -6.92
C GLY A 57 6.31 28.98 -7.71
N LYS A 58 7.14 27.96 -7.68
CA LYS A 58 8.38 27.92 -8.48
C LYS A 58 8.10 27.84 -9.99
N HIS A 59 6.90 27.48 -10.39
CA HIS A 59 6.43 27.48 -11.77
C HIS A 59 5.82 28.81 -12.21
N ALA A 60 5.88 29.88 -11.42
CA ALA A 60 5.29 31.19 -11.75
C ALA A 60 5.70 31.75 -13.14
N LYS A 61 6.83 31.31 -13.67
CA LYS A 61 7.30 31.66 -15.02
C LYS A 61 7.00 30.59 -16.09
N VAL A 62 6.41 29.45 -15.70
CA VAL A 62 6.05 28.38 -16.63
C VAL A 62 4.68 28.69 -17.22
N ASN A 63 4.59 28.68 -18.55
CA ASN A 63 3.36 29.00 -19.24
C ASN A 63 2.30 27.93 -19.01
N CYS A 64 1.03 28.32 -18.85
CA CYS A 64 -0.11 27.42 -18.67
C CYS A 64 -0.19 26.37 -19.79
N ALA A 65 0.09 26.77 -21.04
CA ALA A 65 0.10 25.88 -22.21
C ALA A 65 1.18 24.77 -22.14
N SER A 66 2.14 24.87 -21.23
CA SER A 66 3.12 23.78 -21.02
C SER A 66 2.51 22.55 -20.35
N CYS A 67 1.40 22.73 -19.63
CA CYS A 67 0.68 21.66 -18.93
C CYS A 67 -0.78 21.50 -19.39
N HIS A 68 -1.34 22.48 -20.12
CA HIS A 68 -2.70 22.46 -20.62
C HIS A 68 -2.73 22.65 -22.13
N THR A 69 -3.20 21.66 -22.88
CA THR A 69 -3.39 21.77 -24.35
C THR A 69 -4.74 22.34 -24.69
N GLY A 70 -4.89 22.96 -25.88
CA GLY A 70 -6.15 23.57 -26.32
C GLY A 70 -6.46 24.91 -25.63
N THR A 71 -5.43 25.59 -25.12
CA THR A 71 -5.58 26.88 -24.43
C THR A 71 -5.98 28.00 -25.39
N ASP A 72 -5.48 28.00 -26.61
CA ASP A 72 -5.77 29.04 -27.61
C ASP A 72 -7.24 28.93 -28.06
N GLU A 73 -7.73 27.72 -28.33
CA GLU A 73 -9.12 27.44 -28.69
C GLU A 73 -10.06 27.82 -27.54
N HIS A 74 -9.66 27.51 -26.30
CA HIS A 74 -10.40 27.93 -25.11
C HIS A 74 -10.50 29.45 -25.02
N LEU A 75 -9.38 30.17 -25.19
CA LEU A 75 -9.37 31.63 -25.12
C LEU A 75 -10.12 32.30 -26.26
N ALA A 76 -10.18 31.69 -27.45
CA ALA A 76 -10.92 32.17 -28.61
C ALA A 76 -12.42 31.87 -28.53
N SER A 77 -12.84 30.85 -27.80
CA SER A 77 -14.23 30.43 -27.71
C SER A 77 -15.11 31.50 -27.05
N LYS A 78 -16.33 31.69 -27.57
CA LYS A 78 -17.38 32.47 -26.91
C LYS A 78 -17.96 31.73 -25.70
N ASP A 79 -18.05 30.40 -25.79
CA ASP A 79 -18.40 29.51 -24.67
C ASP A 79 -17.17 28.77 -24.14
N LYS A 80 -16.54 29.38 -23.17
CA LYS A 80 -15.32 28.79 -22.54
C LYS A 80 -15.62 27.56 -21.70
N LYS A 81 -16.88 27.34 -21.32
CA LYS A 81 -17.27 26.13 -20.59
C LYS A 81 -17.42 24.92 -21.52
N ALA A 82 -17.80 25.13 -22.77
CA ALA A 82 -17.91 24.09 -23.77
C ALA A 82 -16.53 23.66 -24.31
N VAL A 83 -15.58 24.61 -24.46
CA VAL A 83 -14.23 24.35 -24.96
C VAL A 83 -13.25 24.41 -23.79
N LYS A 84 -12.94 23.26 -23.19
CA LYS A 84 -12.05 23.16 -22.02
C LYS A 84 -10.65 22.74 -22.45
N PRO A 85 -9.59 23.36 -21.90
CA PRO A 85 -8.23 22.85 -22.07
C PRO A 85 -8.10 21.44 -21.48
N VAL A 86 -7.21 20.64 -22.05
CA VAL A 86 -6.90 19.30 -21.55
C VAL A 86 -5.63 19.35 -20.72
N THR A 87 -5.71 18.95 -19.46
CA THR A 87 -4.55 18.80 -18.59
C THR A 87 -3.71 17.60 -19.01
N ILE A 88 -2.44 17.81 -19.24
CA ILE A 88 -1.47 16.73 -19.53
C ILE A 88 -1.17 16.02 -18.21
N MET A 89 -1.77 14.84 -18.04
CA MET A 89 -1.61 14.02 -16.83
C MET A 89 -0.41 13.07 -16.91
N ASP A 90 0.24 13.00 -18.05
CA ASP A 90 1.41 12.16 -18.28
C ASP A 90 2.66 12.79 -17.66
N HIS A 91 3.30 12.07 -16.76
CA HIS A 91 4.52 12.52 -16.07
C HIS A 91 5.71 12.73 -17.00
N ARG A 92 5.67 12.21 -18.24
CA ARG A 92 6.69 12.49 -19.28
C ARG A 92 6.75 13.98 -19.62
N ALA A 93 5.66 14.71 -19.47
CA ALA A 93 5.67 16.16 -19.62
C ALA A 93 6.60 16.85 -18.61
N CYS A 94 6.72 16.33 -17.39
CA CYS A 94 7.62 16.86 -16.37
C CYS A 94 9.09 16.61 -16.75
N ALA A 95 9.38 15.53 -17.46
CA ALA A 95 10.73 15.12 -17.84
C ALA A 95 11.46 16.15 -18.73
N THR A 96 10.73 17.00 -19.45
CA THR A 96 11.30 18.06 -20.29
C THR A 96 12.15 19.05 -19.50
N CYS A 97 11.83 19.29 -18.22
CA CYS A 97 12.56 20.16 -17.32
C CYS A 97 13.18 19.41 -16.13
N HIS A 98 12.56 18.32 -15.69
CA HIS A 98 12.94 17.53 -14.51
C HIS A 98 13.49 16.15 -14.88
N LYS A 99 14.43 16.12 -15.85
CA LYS A 99 14.97 14.89 -16.44
C LYS A 99 15.54 13.93 -15.39
N ASP A 100 16.42 14.40 -14.51
CA ASP A 100 17.11 13.55 -13.51
C ASP A 100 16.11 12.92 -12.54
N GLN A 101 15.09 13.67 -12.11
CA GLN A 101 14.04 13.18 -11.22
C GLN A 101 13.17 12.16 -11.92
N TYR A 102 12.77 12.44 -13.17
CA TYR A 102 11.98 11.51 -13.98
C TYR A 102 12.72 10.19 -14.23
N GLU A 103 13.96 10.25 -14.70
CA GLU A 103 14.76 9.05 -14.99
C GLU A 103 14.96 8.19 -13.73
N SER A 104 15.16 8.82 -12.57
CA SER A 104 15.25 8.09 -11.31
C SER A 104 13.90 7.50 -10.88
N PHE A 105 12.79 8.19 -11.13
CA PHE A 105 11.45 7.73 -10.78
C PHE A 105 11.02 6.49 -11.57
N VAL A 106 11.30 6.46 -12.88
CA VAL A 106 10.94 5.31 -13.74
C VAL A 106 11.96 4.18 -13.71
N LYS A 107 13.03 4.31 -12.92
CA LYS A 107 14.04 3.27 -12.79
C LYS A 107 13.50 2.09 -11.99
N LEU A 108 13.72 0.88 -12.51
CA LEU A 108 13.30 -0.35 -11.85
C LEU A 108 14.13 -0.62 -10.58
N ASN A 109 13.48 -1.14 -9.56
CA ASN A 109 14.15 -1.70 -8.39
C ASN A 109 14.69 -3.11 -8.69
N TYR A 110 14.01 -3.81 -9.58
CA TYR A 110 14.37 -5.14 -10.05
C TYR A 110 14.69 -5.07 -11.55
N ASP A 111 15.80 -5.65 -11.93
CA ASP A 111 16.36 -5.62 -13.27
C ASP A 111 15.96 -6.84 -14.11
N SER A 112 15.30 -7.81 -13.52
CA SER A 112 14.86 -9.01 -14.22
C SER A 112 13.51 -9.53 -13.74
N PRO A 113 12.75 -10.20 -14.61
CA PRO A 113 11.50 -10.87 -14.27
C PRO A 113 11.65 -11.89 -13.14
N ALA A 114 12.73 -12.66 -13.16
CA ALA A 114 13.00 -13.67 -12.13
C ALA A 114 13.18 -13.07 -10.73
N ARG A 115 13.80 -11.89 -10.62
CA ARG A 115 13.91 -11.17 -9.35
C ARG A 115 12.56 -10.67 -8.87
N LEU A 116 11.76 -10.13 -9.77
CA LEU A 116 10.42 -9.67 -9.45
C LEU A 116 9.54 -10.83 -8.99
N GLU A 117 9.51 -11.94 -9.71
CA GLU A 117 8.78 -13.14 -9.34
C GLU A 117 9.15 -13.61 -7.94
N LYS A 118 10.45 -13.73 -7.68
CA LYS A 118 10.96 -14.12 -6.36
C LYS A 118 10.56 -13.14 -5.25
N ALA A 119 10.58 -11.86 -5.51
CA ALA A 119 10.17 -10.84 -4.55
C ALA A 119 8.66 -10.91 -4.27
N THR A 120 7.85 -11.11 -5.31
CA THR A 120 6.38 -11.16 -5.22
C THR A 120 5.87 -12.38 -4.45
N PHE A 121 6.56 -13.52 -4.56
CA PHE A 121 6.17 -14.77 -3.89
C PHE A 121 6.96 -15.08 -2.62
N LYS A 122 7.78 -14.17 -2.16
CA LYS A 122 8.53 -14.35 -0.93
C LYS A 122 7.59 -14.23 0.26
N GLY A 123 7.01 -15.35 0.67
CA GLY A 123 6.30 -15.44 1.95
C GLY A 123 7.28 -15.25 3.11
N ARG A 124 7.00 -14.29 3.98
CA ARG A 124 7.75 -14.08 5.23
C ARG A 124 7.18 -14.90 6.38
N SER A 125 5.96 -15.39 6.21
CA SER A 125 5.17 -16.07 7.22
C SER A 125 4.63 -17.40 6.67
N PRO A 126 5.22 -18.56 7.05
CA PRO A 126 4.77 -19.87 6.58
C PRO A 126 3.37 -20.27 7.07
N LEU A 127 2.87 -19.69 8.17
CA LEU A 127 1.54 -19.97 8.71
C LEU A 127 0.50 -18.89 8.38
N PHE A 128 0.85 -17.96 7.49
CA PHE A 128 -0.02 -16.83 7.10
C PHE A 128 -1.42 -17.30 6.65
N ASP A 129 -1.51 -18.30 5.79
CA ASP A 129 -2.77 -18.82 5.27
C ASP A 129 -3.68 -19.35 6.39
N LYS A 130 -3.11 -19.95 7.42
CA LYS A 130 -3.85 -20.44 8.58
C LYS A 130 -4.33 -19.32 9.49
N ILE A 131 -3.47 -18.34 9.75
CA ILE A 131 -3.77 -17.22 10.65
C ILE A 131 -4.82 -16.27 10.03
N MET A 132 -4.76 -16.09 8.72
CA MET A 132 -5.65 -15.21 7.96
C MET A 132 -6.76 -15.98 7.24
N GLU A 133 -7.09 -17.18 7.71
CA GLU A 133 -8.11 -18.03 7.11
C GLU A 133 -9.49 -17.33 7.12
N GLY A 134 -10.08 -17.19 5.95
CA GLY A 134 -11.35 -16.50 5.75
C GLY A 134 -11.24 -15.09 5.20
N TYR A 135 -10.05 -14.47 5.21
CA TYR A 135 -9.86 -13.14 4.63
C TYR A 135 -9.82 -13.14 3.09
N GLY A 136 -9.42 -14.23 2.47
CA GLY A 136 -9.33 -14.34 1.01
C GLY A 136 -7.97 -13.96 0.42
N PHE A 137 -7.08 -13.33 1.17
CA PHE A 137 -5.67 -13.20 0.82
C PHE A 137 -4.89 -14.36 1.42
N THR A 138 -4.07 -14.98 0.62
CA THR A 138 -3.27 -16.13 1.04
C THR A 138 -1.77 -15.87 0.99
N ILE A 139 -1.36 -14.67 0.59
CA ILE A 139 0.04 -14.26 0.50
C ILE A 139 0.11 -12.75 0.80
N GLU A 140 1.20 -12.31 1.41
CA GLU A 140 1.53 -10.91 1.58
C GLU A 140 1.74 -10.21 0.22
N HIS A 141 1.57 -8.88 0.22
CA HIS A 141 1.90 -8.08 -0.95
C HIS A 141 3.37 -8.21 -1.31
N GLY A 142 3.66 -8.40 -2.60
CA GLY A 142 5.02 -8.38 -3.12
C GLY A 142 5.58 -6.97 -3.23
N GLU A 143 6.90 -6.86 -3.34
CA GLU A 143 7.56 -5.59 -3.59
C GLU A 143 7.35 -5.17 -5.05
N PRO A 144 6.79 -3.96 -5.34
CA PRO A 144 6.65 -3.48 -6.71
C PRO A 144 8.03 -3.15 -7.32
N ARG A 145 8.09 -3.17 -8.64
CA ARG A 145 9.32 -2.84 -9.38
C ARG A 145 9.79 -1.40 -9.15
N SER A 146 8.86 -0.46 -9.03
CA SER A 146 9.03 0.91 -8.55
C SER A 146 7.65 1.57 -8.47
N HIS A 147 7.58 2.78 -7.90
CA HIS A 147 6.32 3.52 -7.82
C HIS A 147 5.68 3.77 -9.19
N ALA A 148 6.48 4.01 -10.23
CA ALA A 148 5.98 4.21 -11.58
C ALA A 148 5.26 2.97 -12.16
N PHE A 149 5.56 1.78 -11.66
CA PHE A 149 4.98 0.53 -12.12
C PHE A 149 3.88 -0.02 -11.19
N MET A 150 3.60 0.62 -10.06
CA MET A 150 2.67 0.11 -9.05
C MET A 150 1.30 -0.27 -9.62
N LEU A 151 0.77 0.51 -10.55
CA LEU A 151 -0.54 0.25 -11.15
C LEU A 151 -0.53 -1.06 -11.93
N VAL A 152 0.47 -1.24 -12.78
CA VAL A 152 0.63 -2.46 -13.59
C VAL A 152 0.91 -3.66 -12.71
N ASP A 153 1.83 -3.51 -11.75
CA ASP A 153 2.21 -4.60 -10.85
C ASP A 153 1.02 -5.07 -9.99
N GLN A 154 0.17 -4.16 -9.53
CA GLN A 154 -1.04 -4.49 -8.79
C GLN A 154 -2.01 -5.36 -9.61
N TRP A 155 -2.16 -5.07 -10.91
CA TRP A 155 -3.06 -5.82 -11.78
C TRP A 155 -2.48 -7.13 -12.28
N VAL A 156 -1.17 -7.16 -12.50
CA VAL A 156 -0.49 -8.24 -13.23
C VAL A 156 0.19 -9.22 -12.28
N VAL A 157 0.89 -8.71 -11.26
CA VAL A 157 1.75 -9.52 -10.38
C VAL A 157 1.08 -9.86 -9.08
N ASP A 158 0.45 -8.86 -8.49
CA ASP A 158 -0.20 -9.02 -7.20
C ASP A 158 -1.54 -9.75 -7.38
N ARG A 159 -2.56 -9.43 -6.66
CA ARG A 159 -3.80 -10.21 -6.58
C ARG A 159 -4.98 -9.57 -7.30
N GLY A 160 -4.67 -8.66 -8.23
CA GLY A 160 -5.68 -7.85 -8.90
C GLY A 160 -6.77 -8.66 -9.59
N PHE A 161 -6.39 -9.75 -10.25
CA PHE A 161 -7.32 -10.59 -11.02
C PHE A 161 -7.31 -12.04 -10.54
N GLY A 162 -7.96 -12.30 -9.44
CA GLY A 162 -8.12 -13.65 -8.93
C GLY A 162 -6.90 -14.19 -8.18
N GLY A 163 -6.08 -13.30 -7.62
CA GLY A 163 -4.99 -13.72 -6.76
C GLY A 163 -3.70 -14.01 -7.50
N ARG A 164 -3.04 -14.99 -7.45
CA ARG A 164 -1.67 -15.39 -7.84
C ARG A 164 -1.39 -15.42 -9.35
N PHE A 165 -2.17 -14.68 -10.15
CA PHE A 165 -1.97 -14.68 -11.58
C PHE A 165 -0.76 -13.84 -11.98
N GLN A 166 0.02 -14.35 -12.93
CA GLN A 166 1.15 -13.65 -13.51
C GLN A 166 1.14 -13.78 -15.02
N PHE A 167 1.57 -12.72 -15.71
CA PHE A 167 1.84 -12.79 -17.12
C PHE A 167 3.09 -13.63 -17.39
N LYS A 168 3.08 -14.33 -18.53
CA LYS A 168 4.20 -15.17 -18.94
C LYS A 168 5.42 -14.35 -19.33
N ASP A 169 5.20 -13.18 -19.90
CA ASP A 169 6.29 -12.33 -20.42
C ASP A 169 6.39 -11.01 -19.68
N TRP A 170 7.25 -11.00 -18.69
CA TRP A 170 7.61 -9.82 -17.95
C TRP A 170 8.44 -8.82 -18.75
N THR A 171 9.07 -9.23 -19.86
CA THR A 171 9.93 -8.33 -20.64
C THR A 171 9.15 -7.18 -21.24
N TYR A 172 7.89 -7.41 -21.59
CA TYR A 172 6.99 -6.35 -22.02
C TYR A 172 6.79 -5.29 -20.94
N ASN A 173 6.64 -5.70 -19.69
CA ASN A 173 6.36 -4.83 -18.54
C ASN A 173 7.60 -4.21 -17.91
N THR A 174 8.81 -4.52 -18.39
CA THR A 174 10.05 -3.94 -17.86
C THR A 174 10.45 -2.63 -18.53
N LYS A 175 9.82 -2.26 -19.64
CA LYS A 175 10.10 -1.02 -20.36
C LYS A 175 9.48 0.18 -19.62
N ALA A 176 10.19 1.30 -19.61
CA ALA A 176 9.71 2.54 -19.00
C ALA A 176 8.36 3.00 -19.61
N GLU A 177 8.11 2.70 -20.87
CA GLU A 177 6.86 3.02 -21.55
C GLU A 177 5.65 2.33 -20.91
N ALA A 178 5.81 1.13 -20.36
CA ALA A 178 4.75 0.41 -19.67
C ALA A 178 4.27 1.17 -18.43
N ALA A 179 5.13 1.93 -17.75
CA ALA A 179 4.75 2.77 -16.63
C ALA A 179 3.85 3.95 -17.03
N ALA A 180 3.90 4.36 -18.29
CA ALA A 180 3.10 5.46 -18.83
C ALA A 180 1.80 5.00 -19.52
N ASN A 181 1.65 3.69 -19.74
CA ASN A 181 0.45 3.11 -20.34
C ASN A 181 -0.64 2.84 -19.30
N SER A 182 -1.88 2.77 -19.76
CA SER A 182 -2.95 2.28 -18.89
C SER A 182 -2.70 0.83 -18.50
N ALA A 183 -3.03 0.47 -17.28
CA ALA A 183 -2.93 -0.92 -16.84
C ALA A 183 -3.76 -1.85 -17.73
N TRP A 184 -4.91 -1.37 -18.19
CA TRP A 184 -5.79 -2.11 -19.10
C TRP A 184 -5.11 -2.44 -20.44
N ASP A 185 -4.45 -1.47 -21.06
CA ASP A 185 -3.74 -1.67 -22.31
C ASP A 185 -2.57 -2.65 -22.16
N VAL A 186 -1.92 -2.64 -21.00
CA VAL A 186 -0.83 -3.58 -20.68
C VAL A 186 -1.37 -5.01 -20.53
N ILE A 187 -2.50 -5.19 -19.87
CA ILE A 187 -3.01 -6.53 -19.53
C ILE A 187 -3.93 -7.13 -20.62
N THR A 188 -4.52 -6.34 -21.50
CA THR A 188 -5.52 -6.86 -22.45
C THR A 188 -5.06 -7.07 -23.86
N ASP A 189 -4.09 -6.31 -24.37
CA ASP A 189 -4.09 -6.18 -25.81
C ASP A 189 -2.82 -6.41 -26.55
N LYS A 190 -1.73 -6.48 -25.91
CA LYS A 190 -0.57 -6.17 -26.73
C LYS A 190 0.65 -6.99 -26.42
N GLU A 191 0.44 -8.01 -25.65
CA GLU A 191 1.52 -8.90 -25.36
C GLU A 191 1.59 -10.01 -26.40
N PRO A 192 2.67 -10.09 -27.19
CA PRO A 192 2.83 -11.13 -28.19
C PRO A 192 2.76 -12.51 -27.54
N GLY A 193 1.80 -13.33 -27.95
CA GLY A 193 1.64 -14.70 -27.48
C GLY A 193 0.71 -14.93 -26.30
N SER A 194 0.12 -13.90 -25.72
CA SER A 194 -0.95 -14.08 -24.73
C SER A 194 -2.28 -14.29 -25.43
N SER A 195 -2.62 -15.54 -25.61
CA SER A 195 -3.76 -15.93 -26.45
C SER A 195 -5.12 -15.63 -25.85
N ASP A 196 -5.23 -15.22 -24.58
CA ASP A 196 -6.56 -15.13 -23.97
C ASP A 196 -6.62 -14.28 -22.71
N GLN A 197 -6.12 -13.08 -22.80
CA GLN A 197 -6.16 -12.11 -21.69
C GLN A 197 -7.56 -11.76 -21.25
N LYS A 198 -8.55 -11.81 -22.13
CA LYS A 198 -9.96 -11.63 -21.78
C LYS A 198 -10.45 -12.64 -20.73
N LYS A 199 -9.84 -13.82 -20.64
CA LYS A 199 -10.16 -14.81 -19.58
C LYS A 199 -9.73 -14.37 -18.19
N PHE A 200 -8.64 -13.60 -18.10
CA PHE A 200 -8.14 -13.12 -16.81
C PHE A 200 -8.89 -11.89 -16.32
N MET A 201 -9.56 -11.21 -17.22
CA MET A 201 -10.35 -10.02 -16.95
C MET A 201 -11.82 -10.35 -16.63
N LYS A 202 -12.11 -11.57 -16.25
CA LYS A 202 -13.43 -11.91 -15.74
C LYS A 202 -13.74 -11.03 -14.53
N GLU A 203 -15.01 -10.79 -14.32
CA GLU A 203 -15.59 -9.98 -13.23
C GLU A 203 -15.27 -10.52 -11.82
N THR A 204 -14.39 -11.49 -11.72
CA THR A 204 -13.90 -12.16 -10.51
C THR A 204 -12.62 -11.53 -9.96
N VAL A 205 -12.43 -10.23 -10.08
CA VAL A 205 -11.39 -9.53 -9.33
C VAL A 205 -11.80 -9.54 -7.87
N THR A 206 -11.22 -10.44 -7.10
CA THR A 206 -11.68 -10.73 -5.73
C THR A 206 -10.84 -10.07 -4.66
N ALA A 207 -9.61 -9.71 -4.97
CA ALA A 207 -8.65 -9.28 -3.97
C ALA A 207 -8.33 -7.77 -4.00
N VAL A 208 -8.84 -7.04 -4.98
CA VAL A 208 -8.61 -5.61 -5.12
C VAL A 208 -9.94 -4.90 -5.31
N ASN A 209 -10.13 -3.80 -4.61
CA ASN A 209 -11.26 -2.89 -4.82
C ASN A 209 -10.75 -1.48 -5.19
N PRO A 210 -11.62 -0.56 -5.59
CA PRO A 210 -11.22 0.79 -5.99
C PRO A 210 -10.46 1.57 -4.89
N VAL A 211 -10.74 1.32 -3.62
CA VAL A 211 -10.02 1.97 -2.50
C VAL A 211 -8.54 1.59 -2.51
N CYS A 212 -8.22 0.31 -2.73
CA CYS A 212 -6.84 -0.16 -2.85
C CYS A 212 -6.10 0.55 -3.98
N MET A 213 -6.80 0.84 -5.08
CA MET A 213 -6.22 1.44 -6.28
C MET A 213 -5.93 2.93 -6.15
N ASN A 214 -6.50 3.63 -5.18
CA ASN A 214 -6.23 5.05 -4.96
C ASN A 214 -4.76 5.37 -4.68
N CYS A 215 -4.00 4.40 -4.17
CA CYS A 215 -2.58 4.53 -3.94
C CYS A 215 -1.73 4.13 -5.17
N LYS A 216 -2.33 3.73 -6.28
CA LYS A 216 -1.64 3.17 -7.46
C LYS A 216 -1.74 4.05 -8.70
N THR A 217 -2.70 4.97 -8.74
CA THR A 217 -2.97 5.83 -9.89
C THR A 217 -3.22 7.27 -9.48
N GLN A 218 -2.70 8.19 -10.28
CA GLN A 218 -3.03 9.60 -10.13
C GLN A 218 -4.41 9.97 -10.70
N ASP A 219 -5.03 9.13 -11.51
CA ASP A 219 -6.33 9.43 -12.12
C ASP A 219 -7.41 9.65 -11.07
N HIS A 220 -7.21 9.14 -9.84
CA HIS A 220 -8.12 9.39 -8.73
C HIS A 220 -8.18 10.87 -8.35
N ILE A 221 -7.10 11.66 -8.56
CA ILE A 221 -7.07 13.09 -8.19
C ILE A 221 -8.23 13.84 -8.83
N LEU A 222 -8.58 13.52 -10.07
CA LEU A 222 -9.66 14.18 -10.80
C LEU A 222 -10.94 13.35 -10.92
N ASN A 223 -10.92 12.07 -10.61
CA ASN A 223 -12.03 11.16 -10.92
C ASN A 223 -12.60 10.43 -9.69
N TRP A 224 -12.04 10.63 -8.50
CA TRP A 224 -12.49 9.98 -7.27
C TRP A 224 -13.40 10.88 -6.45
N LYS A 225 -14.52 10.36 -5.97
CA LYS A 225 -15.41 11.06 -5.04
C LYS A 225 -14.77 11.13 -3.65
N PHE A 226 -14.53 12.34 -3.16
CA PHE A 226 -13.97 12.54 -1.83
C PHE A 226 -14.83 11.86 -0.77
N MET A 227 -14.28 10.90 -0.03
CA MET A 227 -14.96 10.08 0.98
C MET A 227 -16.31 9.50 0.52
N GLY A 228 -16.59 9.46 -0.78
CA GLY A 228 -17.85 9.01 -1.35
C GLY A 228 -18.94 10.10 -1.44
N ASP A 229 -18.59 11.35 -1.20
CA ASP A 229 -19.50 12.49 -1.35
C ASP A 229 -20.01 12.61 -2.79
N LYS A 230 -21.20 13.18 -2.95
CA LYS A 230 -21.78 13.40 -4.27
C LYS A 230 -20.92 14.39 -5.06
N ASP A 231 -20.29 13.90 -6.13
CA ASP A 231 -19.52 14.68 -7.08
C ASP A 231 -19.92 14.28 -8.50
N PRO A 232 -20.66 15.14 -9.24
CA PRO A 232 -21.09 14.80 -10.60
C PRO A 232 -19.95 14.69 -11.61
N ASN A 233 -18.76 15.19 -11.26
CA ASN A 233 -17.58 15.13 -12.11
C ASN A 233 -16.67 13.94 -11.81
N ALA A 234 -16.89 13.24 -10.71
CA ALA A 234 -16.11 12.06 -10.37
C ALA A 234 -16.71 10.80 -11.02
N LYS A 235 -15.83 9.95 -11.54
CA LYS A 235 -16.21 8.71 -12.20
C LYS A 235 -16.32 7.54 -11.23
N TRP A 236 -15.51 7.58 -10.18
CA TRP A 236 -15.30 6.43 -9.28
C TRP A 236 -15.43 6.80 -7.82
N ASP A 237 -15.87 5.83 -7.06
CA ASP A 237 -15.85 5.81 -5.60
C ASP A 237 -15.55 4.40 -5.10
N ARG A 238 -15.60 4.21 -3.79
CA ARG A 238 -15.36 2.92 -3.14
C ARG A 238 -16.32 1.81 -3.58
N THR A 239 -17.49 2.16 -4.13
CA THR A 239 -18.50 1.19 -4.59
C THR A 239 -18.37 0.84 -6.07
N SER A 240 -17.47 1.49 -6.79
CA SER A 240 -17.24 1.22 -8.22
C SER A 240 -16.76 -0.21 -8.43
N LYS A 241 -17.13 -0.80 -9.56
CA LYS A 241 -16.67 -2.14 -9.91
C LYS A 241 -15.18 -2.12 -10.26
N PRO A 242 -14.35 -3.01 -9.69
CA PRO A 242 -12.91 -3.05 -9.97
C PRO A 242 -12.56 -3.11 -11.45
N VAL A 243 -13.31 -3.88 -12.25
CA VAL A 243 -13.09 -4.00 -13.70
C VAL A 243 -13.37 -2.67 -14.44
N GLU A 244 -14.41 -1.94 -14.06
CA GLU A 244 -14.71 -0.63 -14.64
C GLU A 244 -13.64 0.39 -14.28
N PHE A 245 -13.16 0.34 -13.04
CA PHE A 245 -12.04 1.14 -12.59
C PHE A 245 -10.78 0.84 -13.41
N ALA A 246 -10.42 -0.45 -13.55
CA ALA A 246 -9.25 -0.88 -14.32
C ALA A 246 -9.30 -0.42 -15.78
N ARG A 247 -10.48 -0.51 -16.43
CA ARG A 247 -10.68 -0.03 -17.81
C ARG A 247 -10.52 1.48 -17.95
N GLY A 248 -10.89 2.22 -16.93
CA GLY A 248 -10.92 3.68 -16.96
C GLY A 248 -9.64 4.36 -16.55
N VAL A 249 -8.77 3.67 -15.80
CA VAL A 249 -7.49 4.20 -15.31
C VAL A 249 -6.46 4.21 -16.43
N LYS A 250 -5.86 5.39 -16.67
CA LYS A 250 -4.91 5.60 -17.77
C LYS A 250 -3.49 5.91 -17.29
N HIS A 251 -3.35 6.52 -16.12
CA HIS A 251 -2.07 7.02 -15.65
C HIS A 251 -1.69 6.36 -14.32
N PRO A 252 -0.51 5.73 -14.22
CA PRO A 252 -0.01 5.23 -12.95
C PRO A 252 0.29 6.36 -11.98
N LEU A 253 0.67 6.01 -10.75
CA LEU A 253 1.18 6.95 -9.76
C LEU A 253 2.34 7.76 -10.36
N ASN A 254 2.33 9.06 -10.13
CA ASN A 254 3.39 9.94 -10.64
C ASN A 254 3.57 11.23 -9.81
N CYS A 255 4.26 12.21 -10.38
CA CYS A 255 4.66 13.47 -9.71
C CYS A 255 3.49 14.21 -9.06
N PHE A 256 2.32 14.20 -9.68
CA PHE A 256 1.13 14.92 -9.22
C PHE A 256 0.56 14.40 -7.89
N MET A 257 0.94 13.19 -7.47
CA MET A 257 0.52 12.65 -6.18
C MET A 257 1.12 13.41 -5.00
N CYS A 258 2.37 13.87 -5.16
CA CYS A 258 3.16 14.48 -4.10
C CYS A 258 3.37 15.98 -4.29
N HIS A 259 3.32 16.47 -5.53
CA HIS A 259 3.58 17.87 -5.88
C HIS A 259 2.35 18.53 -6.48
N ASP A 260 1.97 19.68 -5.95
CA ASP A 260 1.01 20.53 -6.61
C ASP A 260 1.64 21.18 -7.85
N PRO A 261 1.07 21.01 -9.06
CA PRO A 261 1.70 21.52 -10.28
C PRO A 261 1.70 23.06 -10.38
N HIS A 262 0.80 23.75 -9.67
CA HIS A 262 0.71 25.20 -9.68
C HIS A 262 1.62 25.83 -8.61
N SER A 263 1.39 25.49 -7.34
CA SER A 263 2.18 26.03 -6.23
C SER A 263 3.57 25.40 -6.13
N THR A 264 3.80 24.24 -6.76
CA THR A 264 5.01 23.42 -6.65
C THR A 264 5.34 22.93 -5.24
N GLY A 265 4.47 23.24 -4.29
CA GLY A 265 4.57 22.78 -2.91
C GLY A 265 4.19 21.30 -2.75
N PRO A 266 4.54 20.72 -1.60
CA PRO A 266 4.06 19.39 -1.24
C PRO A 266 2.56 19.43 -0.98
N ARG A 267 1.85 18.39 -1.44
CA ARG A 267 0.41 18.24 -1.19
C ARG A 267 0.03 16.83 -0.83
N VAL A 268 -1.11 16.72 -0.21
CA VAL A 268 -1.82 15.47 0.03
C VAL A 268 -3.08 15.47 -0.84
N VAL A 269 -3.28 14.39 -1.58
CA VAL A 269 -4.45 14.21 -2.46
C VAL A 269 -5.34 13.04 -2.02
N ARG A 270 -4.86 12.22 -1.09
CA ARG A 270 -5.62 11.10 -0.54
C ARG A 270 -6.69 11.62 0.41
N ASP A 271 -7.94 11.41 0.03
CA ASP A 271 -9.13 11.89 0.74
C ASP A 271 -9.19 11.44 2.20
N ALA A 272 -8.92 10.15 2.46
CA ALA A 272 -8.97 9.60 3.82
C ALA A 272 -7.91 10.21 4.75
N LEU A 273 -6.72 10.59 4.24
CA LEU A 273 -5.71 11.29 5.04
C LEU A 273 -6.14 12.73 5.34
N ILE A 274 -6.67 13.44 4.34
CA ILE A 274 -7.19 14.79 4.54
C ILE A 274 -8.33 14.77 5.56
N GLN A 275 -9.24 13.81 5.44
CA GLN A 275 -10.34 13.62 6.36
C GLN A 275 -9.86 13.31 7.79
N ALA A 276 -8.86 12.44 7.95
CA ALA A 276 -8.28 12.13 9.26
C ALA A 276 -7.66 13.35 9.92
N VAL A 277 -6.79 14.04 9.20
CA VAL A 277 -6.00 15.15 9.73
C VAL A 277 -6.85 16.40 9.97
N VAL A 278 -7.69 16.78 8.99
CA VAL A 278 -8.40 18.05 8.98
C VAL A 278 -9.84 17.90 9.46
N ASP A 279 -10.64 17.04 8.84
CA ASP A 279 -12.07 16.98 9.10
C ASP A 279 -12.36 16.36 10.48
N ARG A 280 -11.63 15.28 10.86
CA ARG A 280 -11.69 14.68 12.22
C ARG A 280 -10.83 15.39 13.26
N LYS A 281 -9.98 16.36 12.82
CA LYS A 281 -9.11 17.14 13.71
C LYS A 281 -8.08 16.31 14.51
N LEU A 282 -7.65 15.17 13.96
CA LEU A 282 -6.63 14.35 14.62
C LEU A 282 -5.23 14.94 14.52
N GLY A 283 -5.03 15.92 13.63
CA GLY A 283 -3.73 16.53 13.40
C GLY A 283 -2.79 15.66 12.53
N THR A 284 -1.70 16.25 12.12
CA THR A 284 -0.69 15.59 11.26
C THR A 284 0.15 14.55 12.00
N TYR A 285 0.35 14.75 13.30
CA TYR A 285 1.07 13.85 14.21
C TYR A 285 0.24 13.65 15.47
N PRO A 286 -0.73 12.73 15.50
CA PRO A 286 -1.70 12.63 16.59
C PRO A 286 -1.10 12.27 17.95
N LEU A 287 0.13 11.72 17.97
CA LEU A 287 0.85 11.39 19.19
C LEU A 287 1.84 12.49 19.62
N ASP A 288 1.95 13.59 18.86
CA ASP A 288 2.86 14.70 19.12
C ASP A 288 2.17 16.03 18.76
N ALA A 289 1.50 16.61 19.75
CA ALA A 289 0.73 17.84 19.59
C ALA A 289 1.62 19.05 19.19
N GLU A 290 2.85 19.11 19.68
CA GLU A 290 3.78 20.19 19.37
C GLU A 290 4.23 20.10 17.90
N LYS A 291 4.54 18.90 17.43
CA LYS A 291 4.90 18.65 16.04
C LYS A 291 3.72 18.89 15.09
N SER A 292 2.51 18.47 15.49
CA SER A 292 1.28 18.76 14.75
C SER A 292 1.05 20.27 14.59
N ALA A 293 1.25 21.05 15.65
CA ALA A 293 1.09 22.50 15.60
C ALA A 293 2.11 23.18 14.66
N LYS A 294 3.31 22.61 14.56
CA LYS A 294 4.39 23.10 13.68
C LYS A 294 4.26 22.61 12.22
N THR A 295 3.50 21.55 11.99
CA THR A 295 3.31 20.92 10.68
C THR A 295 1.82 20.80 10.41
N THR A 296 1.25 21.84 9.82
CA THR A 296 -0.19 21.89 9.60
C THR A 296 -0.55 21.50 8.16
N MET A 297 -1.76 20.97 8.02
CA MET A 297 -2.40 20.69 6.72
C MET A 297 -3.66 21.54 6.61
N THR A 298 -3.77 22.30 5.53
CA THR A 298 -4.98 23.05 5.20
C THR A 298 -5.71 22.37 4.07
N LYS A 299 -6.99 22.06 4.27
CA LYS A 299 -7.86 21.54 3.23
C LYS A 299 -8.28 22.69 2.32
N VAL A 300 -7.93 22.59 1.05
CA VAL A 300 -8.35 23.54 0.01
C VAL A 300 -9.30 22.82 -0.92
N THR A 301 -10.48 23.38 -1.09
CA THR A 301 -11.50 22.85 -1.99
C THR A 301 -11.56 23.73 -3.24
N PHE A 302 -11.45 23.11 -4.39
CA PHE A 302 -11.62 23.78 -5.68
C PHE A 302 -13.05 23.64 -6.13
N ASP A 303 -13.59 24.71 -6.68
CA ASP A 303 -14.92 24.75 -7.24
C ASP A 303 -14.89 24.58 -8.76
N ARG A 304 -15.91 23.90 -9.27
CA ARG A 304 -16.20 23.82 -10.70
C ARG A 304 -17.68 24.14 -10.90
N ASP A 305 -17.93 25.19 -11.65
CA ASP A 305 -19.29 25.68 -11.91
C ASP A 305 -20.10 25.96 -10.62
N GLY A 306 -19.45 26.56 -9.61
CA GLY A 306 -20.04 26.88 -8.31
C GLY A 306 -20.32 25.68 -7.40
N LYS A 307 -19.72 24.53 -7.68
CA LYS A 307 -19.84 23.33 -6.85
C LYS A 307 -18.46 22.82 -6.43
N PRO A 308 -18.32 22.37 -5.19
CA PRO A 308 -17.08 21.70 -4.74
C PRO A 308 -16.70 20.59 -5.71
N PHE A 309 -15.47 20.65 -6.21
CA PHE A 309 -14.99 19.70 -7.22
C PHE A 309 -13.92 18.79 -6.67
N ARG A 310 -12.96 19.36 -5.96
CA ARG A 310 -11.81 18.61 -5.47
C ARG A 310 -11.26 19.25 -4.20
N ALA A 311 -10.90 18.41 -3.25
CA ALA A 311 -10.13 18.84 -2.09
C ALA A 311 -8.70 18.31 -2.17
N ILE A 312 -7.76 19.15 -1.79
CA ILE A 312 -6.37 18.79 -1.54
C ILE A 312 -5.94 19.26 -0.14
N GLY A 313 -5.00 18.57 0.46
CA GLY A 313 -4.34 19.01 1.69
C GLY A 313 -3.01 19.71 1.36
N LEU A 314 -2.91 20.98 1.61
CA LEU A 314 -1.65 21.73 1.47
C LEU A 314 -0.91 21.74 2.81
N LEU A 315 0.36 21.35 2.76
CA LEU A 315 1.23 21.40 3.92
C LEU A 315 1.87 22.77 4.03
N ASN A 316 1.91 23.36 5.24
CA ASN A 316 2.55 24.65 5.49
C ASN A 316 4.06 24.62 5.27
N LYS A 317 4.67 23.45 5.33
CA LYS A 317 6.08 23.19 5.03
C LYS A 317 6.27 21.81 4.42
N PRO A 318 7.36 21.59 3.65
CA PRO A 318 7.67 20.27 3.12
C PRO A 318 7.84 19.24 4.24
N ASP A 319 7.03 18.18 4.20
CA ASP A 319 7.13 17.04 5.11
C ASP A 319 6.90 15.75 4.31
N SER A 320 7.98 15.00 4.10
CA SER A 320 7.90 13.77 3.32
C SER A 320 7.20 12.64 4.06
N ASN A 321 7.14 12.68 5.39
CA ASN A 321 6.39 11.67 6.14
C ASN A 321 4.91 11.74 5.77
N LEU A 322 4.32 12.94 5.76
CA LEU A 322 2.92 13.13 5.37
C LEU A 322 2.67 12.87 3.87
N MET A 323 3.65 13.18 3.01
CA MET A 323 3.53 12.87 1.59
C MET A 323 3.54 11.35 1.34
N CYS A 324 4.36 10.59 2.08
CA CYS A 324 4.42 9.13 1.99
C CYS A 324 3.20 8.47 2.67
N ALA A 325 2.72 9.05 3.76
CA ALA A 325 1.54 8.60 4.51
C ALA A 325 0.23 8.60 3.71
N GLN A 326 0.21 9.15 2.50
CA GLN A 326 -0.95 9.01 1.61
C GLN A 326 -1.22 7.56 1.23
N CYS A 327 -0.18 6.73 1.24
CA CYS A 327 -0.22 5.33 0.81
C CYS A 327 0.43 4.39 1.83
N HIS A 328 1.49 4.84 2.52
CA HIS A 328 2.21 4.09 3.55
C HIS A 328 1.61 4.39 4.93
N VAL A 329 0.42 3.87 5.16
CA VAL A 329 -0.45 4.17 6.29
C VAL A 329 -1.41 3.01 6.52
N GLU A 330 -1.85 2.80 7.74
CA GLU A 330 -2.92 1.86 8.03
C GLU A 330 -4.27 2.41 7.56
N TYR A 331 -5.04 1.58 6.85
CA TYR A 331 -6.33 1.98 6.30
C TYR A 331 -7.28 0.82 6.07
N ASN A 332 -8.55 1.04 6.31
CA ASN A 332 -9.58 0.13 5.83
C ASN A 332 -9.79 0.31 4.33
N CYS A 333 -9.86 -0.78 3.60
CA CYS A 333 -10.09 -0.76 2.16
C CYS A 333 -11.16 -1.76 1.70
N GLY A 334 -11.96 -2.24 2.60
CA GLY A 334 -12.93 -3.29 2.28
C GLY A 334 -14.12 -3.37 3.21
N PRO A 335 -15.09 -4.22 2.88
CA PRO A 335 -16.19 -4.56 3.76
C PRO A 335 -15.67 -5.22 5.04
N GLY A 336 -16.51 -5.28 6.05
CA GLY A 336 -16.19 -5.87 7.34
C GLY A 336 -17.44 -6.18 8.15
N PHE A 337 -17.30 -6.15 9.48
CA PHE A 337 -18.38 -6.45 10.41
C PHE A 337 -18.53 -5.32 11.41
N ASP A 338 -19.78 -4.88 11.61
CA ASP A 338 -20.14 -3.99 12.71
C ASP A 338 -20.16 -4.79 14.01
N CYS A 339 -19.43 -4.33 15.01
CA CYS A 339 -19.33 -4.97 16.32
C CYS A 339 -19.94 -4.11 17.45
N ALA A 340 -20.83 -3.17 17.13
CA ALA A 340 -21.50 -2.31 18.12
C ALA A 340 -22.34 -3.10 19.13
N GLU A 341 -23.02 -4.16 18.66
CA GLU A 341 -23.84 -5.02 19.51
C GLU A 341 -23.15 -6.38 19.72
N LYS A 342 -22.81 -6.67 20.97
CA LYS A 342 -22.18 -7.94 21.34
C LYS A 342 -23.05 -9.14 20.94
N GLY A 343 -22.47 -10.07 20.17
CA GLY A 343 -23.14 -11.28 19.70
C GLY A 343 -24.06 -11.09 18.50
N LYS A 344 -24.13 -9.88 17.93
CA LYS A 344 -24.79 -9.60 16.66
C LYS A 344 -23.76 -9.02 15.68
N GLU A 345 -23.55 -9.75 14.59
CA GLU A 345 -22.57 -9.37 13.58
C GLU A 345 -23.34 -8.85 12.36
N PHE A 346 -23.22 -7.56 12.10
CA PHE A 346 -23.80 -6.95 10.90
C PHE A 346 -22.70 -6.76 9.87
N TYR A 347 -22.92 -7.29 8.66
CA TYR A 347 -21.98 -7.11 7.55
C TYR A 347 -22.01 -5.67 7.03
N ILE A 348 -20.85 -5.03 6.99
CA ILE A 348 -20.64 -3.69 6.48
C ILE A 348 -20.29 -3.77 4.99
N LYS A 349 -21.08 -3.11 4.15
CA LYS A 349 -20.88 -3.05 2.71
C LYS A 349 -19.95 -1.90 2.31
N MET A 350 -19.49 -1.90 1.07
CA MET A 350 -18.56 -0.91 0.52
C MET A 350 -19.09 0.53 0.48
N ASP A 351 -20.39 0.77 0.63
CA ASP A 351 -20.97 2.11 0.71
C ASP A 351 -20.83 2.79 2.08
N ASP A 352 -20.50 2.02 3.13
CA ASP A 352 -20.22 2.54 4.47
C ASP A 352 -18.89 3.34 4.47
N PRO A 353 -18.87 4.55 5.07
CA PRO A 353 -17.66 5.38 5.15
C PRO A 353 -16.45 4.68 5.80
N ARG A 354 -16.69 3.74 6.71
CA ARG A 354 -15.64 2.98 7.40
C ARG A 354 -14.79 2.13 6.46
N THR A 355 -15.24 1.87 5.25
CA THR A 355 -14.52 1.10 4.24
C THR A 355 -13.47 1.90 3.45
N ASN A 356 -13.27 3.17 3.78
CA ASN A 356 -12.19 4.03 3.28
C ASN A 356 -11.70 4.94 4.42
N LEU A 357 -11.31 4.34 5.54
CA LEU A 357 -10.94 5.06 6.75
C LEU A 357 -9.46 4.86 7.06
N PHE A 358 -8.78 5.95 7.44
CA PHE A 358 -7.47 5.88 8.09
C PHE A 358 -7.68 5.95 9.61
N PRO A 359 -7.40 4.89 10.38
CA PRO A 359 -7.48 4.93 11.83
C PRO A 359 -6.63 6.04 12.45
N TRP A 360 -5.48 6.31 11.84
CA TRP A 360 -4.53 7.37 12.17
C TRP A 360 -4.08 7.29 13.64
N THR A 361 -3.65 6.10 14.03
CA THR A 361 -3.16 5.75 15.36
C THR A 361 -2.08 4.68 15.26
N ASN A 362 -1.25 4.51 16.30
CA ASN A 362 -0.25 3.45 16.33
C ASN A 362 -0.83 2.07 16.69
N VAL A 363 0.03 1.04 16.67
CA VAL A 363 -0.36 -0.34 16.96
C VAL A 363 -1.06 -0.51 18.31
N PHE A 364 -0.67 0.25 19.33
CA PHE A 364 -1.24 0.14 20.69
C PHE A 364 -2.60 0.84 20.83
N GLY A 365 -2.87 1.85 20.01
CA GLY A 365 -4.16 2.54 19.96
C GLY A 365 -5.18 1.91 19.01
N TYR A 366 -4.73 1.07 18.07
CA TYR A 366 -5.55 0.56 16.98
C TYR A 366 -6.82 -0.17 17.44
N LYS A 367 -6.67 -1.12 18.38
CA LYS A 367 -7.82 -1.90 18.90
C LYS A 367 -8.92 -0.99 19.41
N LYS A 368 -8.58 -0.02 20.27
CA LYS A 368 -9.55 0.94 20.80
C LYS A 368 -10.25 1.71 19.68
N VAL A 369 -9.50 2.33 18.79
CA VAL A 369 -10.04 3.13 17.69
C VAL A 369 -10.98 2.29 16.83
N MET A 370 -10.58 1.10 16.43
CA MET A 370 -11.37 0.30 15.52
C MET A 370 -12.57 -0.37 16.19
N THR A 371 -12.43 -0.90 17.41
CA THR A 371 -13.50 -1.66 18.05
C THR A 371 -14.42 -0.82 18.93
N GLU A 372 -13.93 0.28 19.51
CA GLU A 372 -14.73 1.13 20.40
C GLU A 372 -15.28 2.38 19.68
N ASP A 373 -14.43 3.07 18.86
CA ASP A 373 -14.86 4.31 18.22
C ASP A 373 -15.59 4.03 16.90
N TYR A 374 -15.05 3.13 16.05
CA TYR A 374 -15.63 2.82 14.74
C TYR A 374 -16.51 1.58 14.70
N LYS A 375 -16.48 0.74 15.74
CA LYS A 375 -17.24 -0.51 15.80
C LYS A 375 -17.03 -1.41 14.58
N PHE A 376 -15.78 -1.55 14.15
CA PHE A 376 -15.43 -2.23 12.91
C PHE A 376 -14.39 -3.32 13.14
N LYS A 377 -14.62 -4.48 12.53
CA LYS A 377 -13.65 -5.58 12.37
C LYS A 377 -13.68 -6.06 10.93
N ASP A 378 -12.53 -6.42 10.38
CA ASP A 378 -12.36 -6.63 8.94
C ASP A 378 -12.93 -7.97 8.46
N PHE A 379 -12.68 -9.05 9.17
CA PHE A 379 -13.08 -10.38 8.69
C PHE A 379 -13.39 -11.35 9.82
N LYS A 380 -14.06 -12.44 9.46
CA LYS A 380 -14.34 -13.56 10.34
C LYS A 380 -13.43 -14.72 10.01
N HIS A 381 -12.62 -15.14 10.97
CA HIS A 381 -11.74 -16.28 10.81
C HIS A 381 -12.55 -17.56 10.58
N ALA A 382 -12.26 -18.30 9.51
CA ALA A 382 -13.10 -19.40 9.07
C ALA A 382 -13.23 -20.52 10.11
N SER A 383 -12.13 -20.98 10.69
CA SER A 383 -12.12 -22.08 11.66
C SER A 383 -12.58 -21.66 13.05
N THR A 384 -12.06 -20.56 13.59
CA THR A 384 -12.37 -20.13 14.96
C THR A 384 -13.72 -19.43 15.06
N GLY A 385 -14.09 -18.63 14.07
CA GLY A 385 -15.25 -17.74 14.08
C GLY A 385 -14.97 -16.38 14.73
N ALA A 386 -13.76 -16.11 15.20
CA ALA A 386 -13.36 -14.82 15.72
C ALA A 386 -13.43 -13.72 14.65
N LEU A 387 -13.91 -12.54 15.02
CA LEU A 387 -13.81 -11.35 14.19
C LEU A 387 -12.46 -10.68 14.42
N LEU A 388 -11.69 -10.47 13.37
CA LEU A 388 -10.29 -10.06 13.41
C LEU A 388 -10.05 -8.77 12.61
N PRO A 389 -8.95 -8.06 12.89
CA PRO A 389 -8.48 -6.97 12.07
C PRO A 389 -7.78 -7.49 10.82
N LYS A 390 -7.60 -6.59 9.84
CA LYS A 390 -6.69 -6.76 8.72
C LYS A 390 -5.83 -5.52 8.57
N ILE A 391 -4.54 -5.67 8.79
CA ILE A 391 -3.57 -4.58 8.72
C ILE A 391 -3.02 -4.46 7.30
N GLN A 392 -2.83 -3.21 6.83
CA GLN A 392 -2.44 -2.94 5.45
C GLN A 392 -0.96 -2.49 5.32
N HIS A 393 -0.67 -1.21 5.57
CA HIS A 393 0.65 -0.61 5.31
C HIS A 393 1.02 0.41 6.39
N PRO A 394 1.18 0.03 7.66
CA PRO A 394 1.26 0.95 8.81
C PRO A 394 2.65 1.59 8.99
N GLU A 395 3.37 1.89 7.91
CA GLU A 395 4.73 2.40 8.01
C GLU A 395 4.79 3.77 8.70
N MET A 396 3.83 4.66 8.42
CA MET A 396 3.80 5.99 9.04
C MET A 396 3.57 5.89 10.53
N GLU A 397 2.56 5.13 10.95
CA GLU A 397 2.19 4.96 12.36
C GLU A 397 3.27 4.21 13.14
N THR A 398 3.93 3.26 12.49
CA THR A 398 5.08 2.56 13.05
C THR A 398 6.26 3.50 13.30
N TYR A 399 6.49 4.41 12.36
CA TYR A 399 7.61 5.34 12.42
C TYR A 399 7.48 6.37 13.57
N TRP A 400 6.24 6.71 13.99
CA TRP A 400 6.02 7.64 15.09
C TRP A 400 6.70 7.20 16.38
N GLY A 401 7.37 8.14 17.02
CA GLY A 401 8.10 7.94 18.26
C GLY A 401 9.42 7.17 18.12
N SER A 402 9.81 6.78 16.91
CA SER A 402 11.11 6.14 16.67
C SER A 402 12.28 7.09 16.95
N LYS A 403 13.47 6.53 17.16
CA LYS A 403 14.69 7.34 17.38
C LYS A 403 15.00 8.25 16.20
N HIS A 404 14.83 7.75 14.99
CA HIS A 404 15.07 8.55 13.77
C HIS A 404 14.03 9.66 13.61
N GLU A 405 12.76 9.38 13.88
CA GLU A 405 11.71 10.39 13.82
C GLU A 405 11.94 11.50 14.85
N LYS A 406 12.32 11.17 16.09
CA LYS A 406 12.69 12.13 17.15
C LYS A 406 13.94 12.95 16.81
N ALA A 407 14.85 12.39 16.03
CA ALA A 407 16.02 13.10 15.49
C ALA A 407 15.69 13.98 14.26
N GLY A 408 14.43 14.05 13.83
CA GLY A 408 13.98 14.87 12.69
C GLY A 408 14.23 14.25 11.31
N VAL A 409 14.65 12.98 11.27
CA VAL A 409 14.84 12.24 10.01
C VAL A 409 13.46 11.96 9.39
N GLN A 410 13.36 12.16 8.08
CA GLN A 410 12.12 11.92 7.33
C GLN A 410 12.28 10.75 6.36
N CYS A 411 11.16 10.22 5.87
CA CYS A 411 11.14 9.10 4.91
C CYS A 411 12.08 9.32 3.73
N LYS A 412 12.08 10.55 3.15
CA LYS A 412 12.96 10.91 2.02
C LYS A 412 14.44 10.80 2.32
N ASP A 413 14.83 11.00 3.57
CA ASP A 413 16.26 11.03 3.95
C ASP A 413 16.88 9.64 3.87
N CYS A 414 16.05 8.59 4.06
CA CYS A 414 16.44 7.19 3.90
C CYS A 414 16.10 6.61 2.52
N HIS A 415 14.94 6.97 1.93
CA HIS A 415 14.44 6.35 0.71
C HIS A 415 14.67 7.15 -0.58
N MET A 416 15.10 8.42 -0.46
CA MET A 416 15.31 9.35 -1.58
C MET A 416 16.65 10.07 -1.46
N GLY A 417 17.72 9.33 -1.22
CA GLY A 417 19.08 9.86 -1.05
C GLY A 417 19.50 10.79 -2.20
N LYS A 418 20.42 11.71 -1.92
CA LYS A 418 20.94 12.62 -2.93
C LYS A 418 21.85 11.87 -3.90
N ALA A 419 21.66 12.10 -5.20
CA ALA A 419 22.49 11.58 -6.26
C ALA A 419 23.11 12.74 -7.08
N LYS A 420 24.13 12.44 -7.85
CA LYS A 420 24.72 13.38 -8.83
C LYS A 420 24.45 12.89 -10.23
N ASN A 421 24.08 13.81 -11.12
CA ASN A 421 23.96 13.52 -12.54
C ASN A 421 25.33 13.52 -13.24
N ALA A 422 25.35 13.25 -14.55
CA ALA A 422 26.58 13.22 -15.35
C ALA A 422 27.37 14.55 -15.36
N GLN A 423 26.70 15.67 -15.09
CA GLN A 423 27.30 17.01 -14.97
C GLN A 423 27.73 17.36 -13.54
N GLY A 424 27.63 16.39 -12.60
CA GLY A 424 27.98 16.61 -11.19
C GLY A 424 26.93 17.37 -10.38
N LYS A 425 25.79 17.74 -10.97
CA LYS A 425 24.69 18.43 -10.28
C LYS A 425 23.97 17.47 -9.34
N THR A 426 23.80 17.88 -8.10
CA THR A 426 23.08 17.10 -7.09
C THR A 426 21.57 17.23 -7.26
N TYR A 427 20.86 16.09 -7.22
CA TYR A 427 19.41 16.02 -7.24
C TYR A 427 18.88 14.99 -6.23
N THR A 428 17.60 15.04 -5.90
CA THR A 428 16.94 14.04 -5.07
C THR A 428 16.55 12.84 -5.94
N ASN A 429 17.02 11.65 -5.56
CA ASN A 429 16.69 10.42 -6.27
C ASN A 429 15.23 10.03 -5.98
N HIS A 430 14.40 9.93 -7.02
CA HIS A 430 12.98 9.59 -6.91
C HIS A 430 12.68 8.10 -7.14
N GLN A 431 13.69 7.25 -7.12
CA GLN A 431 13.50 5.79 -7.23
C GLN A 431 12.79 5.20 -6.02
N GLN A 432 12.92 5.86 -4.84
CA GLN A 432 12.23 5.48 -3.60
C GLN A 432 12.48 4.02 -3.22
N LYS A 433 13.72 3.61 -3.23
CA LYS A 433 14.16 2.24 -2.94
C LYS A 433 14.61 2.07 -1.49
N SER A 434 14.78 0.83 -1.07
CA SER A 434 15.33 0.51 0.25
C SER A 434 16.72 1.15 0.44
N PRO A 435 16.99 1.78 1.60
CA PRO A 435 18.28 2.39 1.91
C PRO A 435 19.45 1.41 1.88
N LYS A 436 19.23 0.10 2.02
CA LYS A 436 20.28 -0.94 1.88
C LYS A 436 21.03 -0.87 0.54
N PHE A 437 20.43 -0.24 -0.48
CA PHE A 437 21.06 -0.03 -1.78
C PHE A 437 21.64 1.37 -1.96
N MET A 438 21.66 2.18 -0.90
CA MET A 438 22.09 3.59 -0.92
C MET A 438 22.75 4.00 0.40
N LEU A 439 23.50 3.13 1.03
CA LEU A 439 24.04 3.35 2.39
C LEU A 439 24.89 4.62 2.48
N LYS A 440 25.71 4.90 1.46
CA LYS A 440 26.53 6.14 1.39
C LYS A 440 25.71 7.41 1.31
N GLU A 441 24.62 7.35 0.54
CA GLU A 441 23.76 8.51 0.26
C GLU A 441 22.72 8.72 1.38
N THR A 442 22.58 7.76 2.29
CA THR A 442 21.58 7.78 3.37
C THR A 442 22.23 7.62 4.74
N CYS A 443 22.50 6.41 5.22
CA CYS A 443 22.98 6.15 6.57
C CYS A 443 24.26 6.91 6.92
N LEU A 444 25.26 6.86 6.03
CA LEU A 444 26.59 7.46 6.29
C LEU A 444 26.61 8.99 6.18
N LYS A 445 25.49 9.63 5.87
CA LYS A 445 25.36 11.09 5.95
C LYS A 445 25.27 11.60 7.40
N CYS A 446 24.74 10.78 8.27
CA CYS A 446 24.56 11.10 9.69
C CYS A 446 25.46 10.24 10.58
N HIS A 447 25.63 8.94 10.24
CA HIS A 447 26.53 8.01 10.93
C HIS A 447 27.91 8.06 10.28
N THR A 448 28.64 9.16 10.50
CA THR A 448 29.90 9.45 9.79
C THR A 448 31.07 8.60 10.25
N ASP A 449 30.94 7.96 11.40
CA ASP A 449 31.90 7.01 11.99
C ASP A 449 31.68 5.56 11.54
N TRP A 450 30.60 5.30 10.79
CA TRP A 450 30.29 3.96 10.29
C TRP A 450 30.86 3.73 8.89
N THR A 451 31.16 2.46 8.62
CA THR A 451 31.36 1.96 7.26
C THR A 451 30.03 1.48 6.66
N GLU A 452 29.99 1.20 5.35
CA GLU A 452 28.84 0.56 4.73
C GLU A 452 28.53 -0.81 5.36
N HIS A 453 29.58 -1.53 5.78
CA HIS A 453 29.44 -2.79 6.48
C HIS A 453 28.71 -2.61 7.82
N ASP A 454 29.09 -1.60 8.62
CA ASP A 454 28.46 -1.34 9.90
C ASP A 454 26.99 -0.93 9.75
N ALA A 455 26.69 -0.07 8.78
CA ALA A 455 25.33 0.33 8.47
C ALA A 455 24.45 -0.87 8.07
N LYS A 456 24.98 -1.73 7.20
CA LYS A 456 24.31 -2.96 6.78
C LYS A 456 24.12 -3.93 7.94
N TYR A 457 25.17 -4.16 8.73
CA TYR A 457 25.11 -5.06 9.88
C TYR A 457 24.06 -4.63 10.90
N ASN A 458 24.04 -3.35 11.29
CA ASN A 458 23.08 -2.83 12.26
C ASN A 458 21.63 -2.94 11.75
N MET A 459 21.41 -2.67 10.47
CA MET A 459 20.09 -2.83 9.86
C MET A 459 19.64 -4.30 9.86
N GLU A 460 20.50 -5.20 9.38
CA GLU A 460 20.20 -6.64 9.31
C GLU A 460 20.03 -7.26 10.69
N ALA A 461 20.78 -6.83 11.69
CA ALA A 461 20.64 -7.30 13.07
C ALA A 461 19.24 -6.99 13.64
N ILE A 462 18.76 -5.75 13.44
CA ILE A 462 17.40 -5.35 13.85
C ILE A 462 16.35 -6.19 13.10
N GLN A 463 16.48 -6.28 11.77
CA GLN A 463 15.53 -7.01 10.94
C GLN A 463 15.48 -8.50 11.28
N ASN A 464 16.64 -9.14 11.47
CA ASN A 464 16.70 -10.56 11.83
C ASN A 464 16.12 -10.84 13.22
N TYR A 465 16.38 -9.96 14.19
CA TYR A 465 15.76 -10.07 15.51
C TYR A 465 14.23 -9.99 15.41
N THR A 466 13.70 -9.01 14.66
CA THR A 466 12.26 -8.83 14.49
C THR A 466 11.63 -10.02 13.77
N ARG A 467 12.26 -10.52 12.68
CA ARG A 467 11.80 -11.74 11.98
C ARG A 467 11.73 -12.95 12.89
N GLY A 468 12.76 -13.14 13.76
CA GLY A 468 12.74 -14.20 14.75
C GLY A 468 11.57 -14.08 15.72
N LYS A 469 11.29 -12.87 16.20
CA LYS A 469 10.13 -12.61 17.06
C LYS A 469 8.79 -12.77 16.34
N MET A 470 8.72 -12.39 15.07
CA MET A 470 7.51 -12.61 14.24
C MET A 470 7.23 -14.11 14.09
N ALA A 471 8.25 -14.92 13.82
CA ALA A 471 8.11 -16.37 13.72
C ALA A 471 7.66 -17.02 15.04
N ASP A 472 8.15 -16.54 16.17
CA ASP A 472 7.71 -17.00 17.50
C ASP A 472 6.25 -16.60 17.77
N ALA A 473 5.86 -15.36 17.47
CA ALA A 473 4.47 -14.90 17.59
C ALA A 473 3.53 -15.69 16.68
N GLU A 474 3.94 -15.95 15.46
CA GLU A 474 3.21 -16.76 14.48
C GLU A 474 2.94 -18.17 14.98
N PHE A 475 3.96 -18.81 15.54
CA PHE A 475 3.83 -20.16 16.11
C PHE A 475 2.80 -20.21 17.25
N TRP A 476 2.87 -19.25 18.19
CA TRP A 476 1.95 -19.22 19.32
C TRP A 476 0.53 -18.85 18.92
N LEU A 477 0.37 -17.93 17.98
CA LEU A 477 -0.94 -17.55 17.44
C LEU A 477 -1.62 -18.71 16.69
N ALA A 478 -0.87 -19.42 15.85
CA ALA A 478 -1.37 -20.62 15.18
C ALA A 478 -1.76 -21.72 16.19
N SER A 479 -0.98 -21.86 17.28
CA SER A 479 -1.29 -22.79 18.37
C SER A 479 -2.56 -22.38 19.15
N LEU A 480 -2.79 -21.09 19.34
CA LEU A 480 -4.04 -20.56 19.94
C LEU A 480 -5.24 -20.88 19.04
N ILE A 481 -5.12 -20.69 17.73
CA ILE A 481 -6.18 -21.02 16.76
C ILE A 481 -6.55 -22.50 16.89
N ASP A 482 -5.56 -23.41 16.90
CA ASP A 482 -5.83 -24.84 17.09
C ASP A 482 -6.50 -25.15 18.42
N MET A 483 -6.11 -24.44 19.48
CA MET A 483 -6.69 -24.64 20.80
C MET A 483 -8.14 -24.13 20.85
N ILE A 484 -8.46 -23.01 20.19
CA ILE A 484 -9.85 -22.52 20.08
C ILE A 484 -10.72 -23.53 19.33
N VAL A 485 -10.25 -24.08 18.23
CA VAL A 485 -11.00 -25.12 17.48
C VAL A 485 -11.27 -26.33 18.37
N LYS A 486 -10.25 -26.84 19.05
CA LYS A 486 -10.41 -27.97 20.00
C LYS A 486 -11.38 -27.66 21.13
N ALA A 487 -11.37 -26.44 21.65
CA ALA A 487 -12.28 -26.02 22.72
C ALA A 487 -13.75 -25.92 22.24
N LYS A 488 -13.95 -25.45 21.02
CA LYS A 488 -15.28 -25.47 20.35
C LYS A 488 -15.82 -26.88 20.21
N ASP A 489 -15.00 -27.79 19.69
CA ASP A 489 -15.37 -29.19 19.49
C ASP A 489 -15.65 -29.89 20.83
N ALA A 490 -14.97 -29.49 21.89
CA ALA A 490 -15.21 -29.98 23.25
C ALA A 490 -16.45 -29.37 23.92
N GLY A 491 -17.12 -28.38 23.30
CA GLY A 491 -18.31 -27.75 23.85
C GLY A 491 -18.05 -26.75 24.97
N VAL A 492 -16.88 -26.11 24.99
CA VAL A 492 -16.57 -25.03 25.95
C VAL A 492 -17.58 -23.89 25.80
N SER A 493 -17.95 -23.28 26.93
CA SER A 493 -18.99 -22.24 26.96
C SER A 493 -18.67 -21.04 26.07
N LYS A 494 -19.73 -20.41 25.54
CA LYS A 494 -19.61 -19.23 24.68
C LYS A 494 -18.81 -18.11 25.32
N ASP A 495 -19.02 -17.85 26.60
CA ASP A 495 -18.30 -16.78 27.34
C ASP A 495 -16.79 -17.02 27.39
N VAL A 496 -16.36 -18.27 27.52
CA VAL A 496 -14.93 -18.61 27.49
C VAL A 496 -14.38 -18.47 26.06
N LEU A 497 -15.14 -18.89 25.06
CA LEU A 497 -14.74 -18.73 23.65
C LEU A 497 -14.63 -17.25 23.25
N GLU A 498 -15.54 -16.40 23.71
CA GLU A 498 -15.45 -14.96 23.44
C GLU A 498 -14.18 -14.34 24.03
N LYS A 499 -13.79 -14.73 25.24
CA LYS A 499 -12.50 -14.31 25.83
C LYS A 499 -11.30 -14.84 25.01
N ALA A 500 -11.41 -16.05 24.48
CA ALA A 500 -10.38 -16.61 23.63
C ALA A 500 -10.27 -15.85 22.28
N TYR A 501 -11.41 -15.39 21.74
CA TYR A 501 -11.43 -14.52 20.56
C TYR A 501 -10.79 -13.16 20.79
N ASP A 502 -10.95 -12.58 22.00
CA ASP A 502 -10.23 -11.34 22.37
C ASP A 502 -8.71 -11.56 22.42
N HIS A 503 -8.27 -12.71 22.96
CA HIS A 503 -6.86 -13.10 22.93
C HIS A 503 -6.37 -13.32 21.49
N GLN A 504 -7.18 -13.94 20.63
CA GLN A 504 -6.83 -14.13 19.22
C GLN A 504 -6.77 -12.78 18.49
N TYR A 505 -7.68 -11.85 18.77
CA TYR A 505 -7.66 -10.51 18.19
C TYR A 505 -6.36 -9.77 18.53
N ASP A 506 -5.99 -9.74 19.81
CA ASP A 506 -4.77 -9.07 20.26
C ASP A 506 -3.53 -9.73 19.66
N ALA A 507 -3.46 -11.04 19.69
CA ALA A 507 -2.33 -11.78 19.13
C ALA A 507 -2.20 -11.55 17.62
N ASN A 508 -3.32 -11.58 16.90
CA ASN A 508 -3.36 -11.33 15.45
C ASN A 508 -2.94 -9.89 15.12
N LEU A 509 -3.51 -8.90 15.78
CA LEU A 509 -3.20 -7.49 15.57
C LEU A 509 -1.70 -7.22 15.71
N TYR A 510 -1.12 -7.63 16.85
CA TYR A 510 0.27 -7.37 17.18
C TYR A 510 1.27 -8.17 16.33
N TRP A 511 0.87 -9.30 15.75
CA TRP A 511 1.67 -10.04 14.80
C TRP A 511 1.51 -9.50 13.38
N GLU A 512 0.28 -9.27 12.93
CA GLU A 512 -0.01 -8.87 11.56
C GLU A 512 0.53 -7.47 11.24
N TRP A 513 0.56 -6.56 12.23
CA TRP A 513 1.15 -5.23 12.07
C TRP A 513 2.56 -5.30 11.48
N TRP A 514 3.37 -6.25 11.92
CA TRP A 514 4.75 -6.40 11.48
C TRP A 514 4.89 -7.27 10.23
N THR A 515 3.93 -8.07 9.89
CA THR A 515 3.87 -8.76 8.59
C THR A 515 3.46 -7.82 7.48
N ALA A 516 2.63 -6.82 7.79
CA ALA A 516 2.15 -5.80 6.85
C ALA A 516 3.13 -4.64 6.67
N GLU A 517 3.86 -4.27 7.74
CA GLU A 517 4.87 -3.23 7.75
C GLU A 517 6.16 -3.73 7.06
N ASN A 518 6.73 -2.93 6.13
CA ASN A 518 7.74 -3.41 5.19
C ASN A 518 9.20 -3.25 5.64
N SER A 519 9.48 -2.76 6.86
CA SER A 519 10.85 -2.56 7.34
C SER A 519 11.42 -3.75 8.12
N ASP A 520 10.63 -4.79 8.39
CA ASP A 520 10.97 -5.86 9.33
C ASP A 520 11.38 -5.30 10.72
N GLY A 521 10.65 -4.29 11.18
CA GLY A 521 10.86 -3.64 12.48
C GLY A 521 11.92 -2.53 12.50
N PHE A 522 12.60 -2.25 11.40
CA PHE A 522 13.64 -1.22 11.38
C PHE A 522 13.10 0.18 11.62
N HIS A 523 11.87 0.48 11.18
CA HIS A 523 11.23 1.79 11.42
C HIS A 523 11.05 2.08 12.90
N ASN A 524 10.75 1.08 13.73
CA ASN A 524 10.64 1.24 15.19
C ASN A 524 10.90 -0.09 15.93
N PRO A 525 12.18 -0.42 16.19
CA PRO A 525 12.54 -1.69 16.80
C PRO A 525 11.96 -1.88 18.21
N GLN A 526 11.75 -0.79 18.94
CA GLN A 526 11.17 -0.85 20.27
C GLN A 526 9.72 -1.30 20.22
N ASN A 527 8.89 -0.64 19.40
CA ASN A 527 7.49 -1.01 19.24
C ASN A 527 7.34 -2.45 18.69
N ALA A 528 8.25 -2.87 17.78
CA ALA A 528 8.26 -4.23 17.27
C ALA A 528 8.45 -5.25 18.40
N ARG A 529 9.44 -5.03 19.25
CA ARG A 529 9.72 -5.92 20.37
C ARG A 529 8.55 -5.99 21.36
N GLU A 530 7.97 -4.84 21.71
CA GLU A 530 6.89 -4.75 22.69
C GLU A 530 5.62 -5.42 22.18
N SER A 531 5.14 -5.04 20.99
CA SER A 531 3.91 -5.58 20.43
C SER A 531 3.99 -7.06 20.10
N LEU A 532 5.09 -7.54 19.49
CA LEU A 532 5.28 -8.97 19.24
C LEU A 532 5.39 -9.78 20.54
N THR A 533 5.95 -9.22 21.62
CA THR A 533 5.93 -9.86 22.93
C THR A 533 4.49 -9.99 23.43
N THR A 534 3.68 -8.93 23.30
CA THR A 534 2.26 -8.95 23.66
C THR A 534 1.47 -9.98 22.84
N SER A 535 1.76 -10.12 21.53
CA SER A 535 1.16 -11.16 20.70
C SER A 535 1.41 -12.57 21.27
N ILE A 536 2.68 -12.85 21.62
CA ILE A 536 3.09 -14.14 22.19
C ILE A 536 2.39 -14.38 23.54
N GLU A 537 2.40 -13.40 24.42
CA GLU A 537 1.81 -13.51 25.76
C GLU A 537 0.29 -13.68 25.70
N SER A 538 -0.40 -12.93 24.82
CA SER A 538 -1.83 -13.08 24.61
C SER A 538 -2.19 -14.48 24.10
N SER A 539 -1.43 -14.99 23.13
CA SER A 539 -1.61 -16.36 22.63
C SER A 539 -1.45 -17.41 23.73
N LYS A 540 -0.39 -17.31 24.54
CA LYS A 540 -0.12 -18.22 25.65
C LYS A 540 -1.20 -18.17 26.73
N ALA A 541 -1.68 -16.96 27.07
CA ALA A 541 -2.74 -16.76 28.04
C ALA A 541 -4.07 -17.39 27.57
N GLY A 542 -4.44 -17.16 26.31
CA GLY A 542 -5.63 -17.79 25.71
C GLY A 542 -5.55 -19.32 25.71
N ILE A 543 -4.39 -19.89 25.35
CA ILE A 543 -4.16 -21.34 25.39
C ILE A 543 -4.30 -21.89 26.82
N ALA A 544 -3.70 -21.22 27.81
CA ALA A 544 -3.77 -21.65 29.19
C ALA A 544 -5.22 -21.61 29.74
N MET A 545 -5.96 -20.54 29.44
CA MET A 545 -7.36 -20.38 29.80
C MET A 545 -8.23 -21.50 29.21
N LEU A 546 -8.07 -21.80 27.91
CA LEU A 546 -8.83 -22.84 27.23
C LEU A 546 -8.49 -24.25 27.77
N LYS A 547 -7.21 -24.54 28.04
CA LYS A 547 -6.80 -25.81 28.67
C LYS A 547 -7.47 -26.00 30.05
N LYS A 548 -7.50 -24.94 30.86
CA LYS A 548 -8.17 -24.96 32.17
C LYS A 548 -9.66 -25.26 32.01
N ALA A 549 -10.37 -24.53 31.15
CA ALA A 549 -11.80 -24.73 30.94
C ALA A 549 -12.13 -26.16 30.46
N MET A 550 -11.35 -26.72 29.53
CA MET A 550 -11.53 -28.11 29.07
C MET A 550 -11.21 -29.13 30.16
N GLY A 551 -10.24 -28.85 31.06
CA GLY A 551 -9.92 -29.70 32.21
C GLY A 551 -11.06 -29.72 33.23
N GLU A 552 -11.63 -28.57 33.57
CA GLU A 552 -12.77 -28.43 34.46
C GLU A 552 -14.02 -29.16 33.93
N MET A 553 -14.29 -29.12 32.63
CA MET A 553 -15.38 -29.89 32.00
C MET A 553 -15.21 -31.39 32.17
N LYS A 554 -13.97 -31.92 31.98
CA LYS A 554 -13.68 -33.35 32.19
C LYS A 554 -13.88 -33.78 33.61
N VAL A 555 -13.49 -32.97 34.57
CA VAL A 555 -13.70 -33.21 36.01
C VAL A 555 -15.20 -33.17 36.33
N GLY A 556 -15.95 -32.18 35.80
CA GLY A 556 -17.43 -32.09 35.99
C GLY A 556 -18.18 -33.29 35.38
N ALA A 557 -17.77 -33.74 34.18
CA ALA A 557 -18.35 -34.89 33.56
C ALA A 557 -18.05 -36.19 34.29
N ALA A 558 -16.88 -36.33 34.91
CA ALA A 558 -16.51 -37.47 35.74
C ALA A 558 -17.22 -37.48 37.12
N ALA A 559 -17.63 -36.28 37.61
CA ALA A 559 -18.32 -36.11 38.88
C ALA A 559 -19.86 -36.29 38.76
N THR A 560 -20.41 -36.37 37.55
CA THR A 560 -21.86 -36.64 37.35
C THR A 560 -22.07 -38.13 37.47
N PRO A 561 -22.81 -38.63 38.49
CA PRO A 561 -23.07 -40.06 38.62
C PRO A 561 -23.85 -40.56 37.39
N ALA A 562 -23.47 -41.69 36.85
CA ALA A 562 -24.23 -42.33 35.82
C ALA A 562 -25.70 -42.47 36.28
N PRO A 563 -26.70 -42.17 35.43
CA PRO A 563 -28.09 -42.35 35.83
C PRO A 563 -28.27 -43.79 36.25
N ALA A 564 -28.83 -44.00 37.48
CA ALA A 564 -29.10 -45.30 38.02
C ALA A 564 -29.87 -46.14 36.99
N ALA A 565 -29.34 -47.31 36.67
CA ALA A 565 -30.00 -48.23 35.75
C ALA A 565 -31.45 -48.46 36.19
N ALA A 566 -32.40 -48.18 35.34
CA ALA A 566 -33.79 -48.46 35.58
C ALA A 566 -33.97 -49.96 35.94
N PRO A 567 -34.77 -50.29 36.99
CA PRO A 567 -34.97 -51.68 37.37
C PRO A 567 -35.57 -52.45 36.22
N ALA A 568 -35.02 -53.64 35.95
CA ALA A 568 -35.49 -54.56 34.94
C ALA A 568 -36.98 -54.90 35.18
N ALA A 569 -37.82 -54.66 34.18
CA ALA A 569 -39.21 -55.02 34.22
C ALA A 569 -39.33 -56.58 34.30
N GLU A 570 -39.83 -57.07 35.43
CA GLU A 570 -40.22 -58.48 35.60
C GLU A 570 -41.27 -58.86 34.55
N LYS A 571 -40.90 -59.75 33.67
CA LYS A 571 -41.87 -60.44 32.81
C LYS A 571 -42.67 -61.44 33.67
N LYS A 572 -43.93 -61.11 33.98
CA LYS A 572 -44.89 -62.11 34.41
C LYS A 572 -45.38 -62.92 33.18
N TYR A 573 -45.25 -64.23 33.33
CA TYR A 573 -45.86 -65.21 32.45
C TYR A 573 -47.36 -65.23 32.60
#